data_b8ab6fa7b3b4b7df4f38d46ef44122cd
#
_entry.id   b8ab6fa7b3b4b7df4f38d46ef44122cd
#
_cell.length_a   1.000
_cell.length_b   1.000
_cell.length_c   1.000
_cell.angle_alpha   90.00
_cell.angle_beta   90.00
_cell.angle_gamma   90.00
#
_symmetry.space_group_name_H-M   'P 1'
#
loop_
_entity.id
_entity.type
_entity.pdbx_description
1 polymer ?
#
loop_
_entity_poly.entity_id
_entity_poly.type
_entity_poly.pdbx_seq_one_letter_code
_entity_poly.pdbx_strand_id
1 'polypeptide(L)'
;IDEYQPELLLDIKGSFTELKDTEFVFTDEVDPDDDFLKMLFKLFKKNRAFKVYGSTMKKDKTYPKKPFITSTLQQSAQNELGYPVKMTMDLAQKLYENGHITYMRTDSTFISEEFQEKIHTMVGDEYYQKASEKKVKGAQEAHEAIRPTRLNDTPDVSKEESKLYQMIVKRTITSHMKPADYDVYRIKLNNEATKQYGYFTTSYRHLTFHGYLSYGKTKEEIETTDKPEFKEEYSLEECVCSEKESYKPSLYNESGIVSLLEDTGIGRPSTYAAIISTLGNRKYTTINDVKSEDMDVKIHHLTKEGQIIRKIEIQKGKIVKKRIQTTPLGRKVLEYLKENFMNILHKEFTVTIEKDLDKVATGKLHYIDVIRKVYESFITSVDKQMGIKNSPQLRLLGEKQGKKIYLGDGKYGLYLQMINQSEQKKNIGIQKYLEMISMDEKDFTLDDAVKFLKYPKKINDEITINIGPYGYYLKYNGKNFKIHQEGKYTEEYCLSVIRDK
;
A
#
# COMPACT_ATOMS: atom_id res chain seq x y z
N ILE A 1 1.89 6.19 -11.72
CA ILE A 1 3.10 6.34 -10.88
C ILE A 1 4.36 6.28 -11.75
N ASP A 2 4.43 5.35 -12.69
CA ASP A 2 5.60 5.19 -13.59
C ASP A 2 5.78 6.39 -14.56
N GLU A 3 4.72 7.16 -14.82
CA GLU A 3 4.72 8.35 -15.69
C GLU A 3 4.84 9.67 -14.90
N TYR A 4 4.84 9.60 -13.58
CA TYR A 4 4.92 10.79 -12.74
C TYR A 4 6.32 11.39 -12.76
N GLN A 5 6.42 12.65 -13.20
CA GLN A 5 7.64 13.44 -13.10
C GLN A 5 7.48 14.40 -11.91
N PRO A 6 8.33 14.30 -10.88
CA PRO A 6 8.27 15.22 -9.76
C PRO A 6 8.73 16.63 -10.20
N GLU A 7 8.00 17.63 -9.74
CA GLU A 7 8.44 19.02 -9.82
C GLU A 7 9.25 19.37 -8.58
N LEU A 8 10.30 20.16 -8.73
CA LEU A 8 11.06 20.68 -7.60
C LEU A 8 10.35 21.93 -7.06
N LEU A 9 10.03 21.90 -5.78
CA LEU A 9 9.43 22.99 -5.04
C LEU A 9 10.44 23.50 -4.00
N LEU A 10 10.41 24.80 -3.71
CA LEU A 10 11.19 25.37 -2.62
C LEU A 10 10.35 25.41 -1.34
N ASP A 11 10.93 24.93 -0.24
CA ASP A 11 10.35 24.97 1.10
C ASP A 11 11.20 25.91 1.97
N ILE A 12 10.77 27.17 2.10
CA ILE A 12 11.46 28.17 2.89
C ILE A 12 10.81 28.30 4.25
N LYS A 13 11.55 27.99 5.30
CA LYS A 13 11.08 27.98 6.66
C LYS A 13 11.90 28.90 7.55
N GLY A 14 11.21 29.65 8.40
CA GLY A 14 11.84 30.54 9.36
C GLY A 14 11.42 30.23 10.79
N SER A 15 12.35 30.30 11.73
CA SER A 15 12.07 30.33 13.17
C SER A 15 12.25 31.75 13.73
N PHE A 16 11.42 32.09 14.70
CA PHE A 16 11.39 33.43 15.30
C PHE A 16 11.56 33.32 16.82
N THR A 17 12.29 34.26 17.39
CA THR A 17 12.67 34.23 18.83
C THR A 17 11.47 34.25 19.78
N GLU A 18 10.38 34.92 19.37
CA GLU A 18 9.21 35.17 20.19
C GLU A 18 8.21 34.00 20.22
N LEU A 19 8.29 33.07 19.26
CA LEU A 19 7.50 31.84 19.18
C LEU A 19 8.41 30.64 18.98
N LYS A 20 9.06 30.23 20.06
CA LYS A 20 9.87 29.02 20.05
C LYS A 20 9.01 27.81 19.69
N ASP A 21 9.60 26.85 19.00
CA ASP A 21 8.96 25.62 18.54
C ASP A 21 7.82 25.81 17.50
N THR A 22 7.68 27.04 16.97
CA THR A 22 6.72 27.31 15.88
C THR A 22 7.46 27.66 14.60
N GLU A 23 7.25 26.85 13.58
CA GLU A 23 7.84 27.03 12.26
C GLU A 23 6.92 27.92 11.40
N PHE A 24 7.52 28.92 10.74
CA PHE A 24 6.84 29.78 9.78
C PHE A 24 7.28 29.40 8.37
N VAL A 25 6.34 29.25 7.47
CA VAL A 25 6.61 28.99 6.06
C VAL A 25 6.53 30.29 5.29
N PHE A 26 7.54 30.57 4.48
CA PHE A 26 7.53 31.71 3.55
C PHE A 26 6.63 31.35 2.37
N THR A 27 5.63 32.17 2.15
CA THR A 27 4.61 31.94 1.13
C THR A 27 4.82 32.92 0.00
N ASP A 28 5.25 32.41 -1.14
CA ASP A 28 5.21 33.06 -2.44
C ASP A 28 5.30 32.00 -3.54
N GLU A 29 4.89 32.34 -4.75
CA GLU A 29 5.17 31.58 -5.97
C GLU A 29 6.63 31.87 -6.40
N VAL A 30 7.59 31.36 -5.62
CA VAL A 30 9.01 31.56 -5.94
C VAL A 30 9.42 30.49 -6.93
N ASP A 31 9.73 30.95 -8.15
CA ASP A 31 10.41 30.11 -9.13
C ASP A 31 11.79 29.71 -8.56
N PRO A 32 12.23 28.45 -8.62
CA PRO A 32 13.47 27.98 -8.01
C PRO A 32 14.73 28.51 -8.71
N ASP A 33 14.89 29.82 -8.72
CA ASP A 33 16.10 30.51 -9.21
C ASP A 33 17.08 30.74 -8.04
N ASP A 34 18.28 30.19 -8.21
CA ASP A 34 19.34 30.26 -7.21
C ASP A 34 19.79 31.71 -6.93
N ASP A 35 19.69 32.60 -7.90
CA ASP A 35 20.07 34.03 -7.72
C ASP A 35 19.01 34.80 -6.94
N PHE A 36 17.73 34.48 -7.13
CA PHE A 36 16.65 35.02 -6.31
C PHE A 36 16.83 34.59 -4.84
N LEU A 37 17.10 33.34 -4.58
CA LEU A 37 17.35 32.84 -3.22
C LEU A 37 18.54 33.52 -2.57
N LYS A 38 19.65 33.72 -3.32
CA LYS A 38 20.82 34.46 -2.83
C LYS A 38 20.47 35.90 -2.42
N MET A 39 19.65 36.59 -3.22
CA MET A 39 19.16 37.94 -2.92
C MET A 39 18.25 37.88 -1.67
N LEU A 40 17.25 37.03 -1.64
CA LEU A 40 16.27 36.90 -0.55
C LEU A 40 16.95 36.64 0.79
N PHE A 41 17.91 35.71 0.86
CA PHE A 41 18.64 35.40 2.07
C PHE A 41 19.56 36.57 2.54
N LYS A 42 20.11 37.37 1.60
CA LYS A 42 20.80 38.60 1.96
C LYS A 42 19.86 39.65 2.58
N LEU A 43 18.62 39.73 2.08
CA LEU A 43 17.60 40.61 2.64
C LEU A 43 17.16 40.13 4.04
N PHE A 44 16.93 38.86 4.22
CA PHE A 44 16.62 38.27 5.54
C PHE A 44 17.75 38.51 6.55
N LYS A 45 19.01 38.32 6.17
CA LYS A 45 20.17 38.60 7.02
C LYS A 45 20.21 40.07 7.48
N LYS A 46 19.93 41.02 6.56
CA LYS A 46 20.01 42.44 6.84
C LYS A 46 18.79 42.95 7.61
N ASN A 47 17.62 42.35 7.39
CA ASN A 47 16.33 42.83 7.91
C ASN A 47 15.65 41.67 8.64
N ARG A 48 16.01 41.44 9.91
CA ARG A 48 15.48 40.33 10.72
C ARG A 48 14.18 40.65 11.46
N ALA A 49 13.84 41.94 11.60
CA ALA A 49 12.59 42.37 12.23
C ALA A 49 11.41 42.23 11.26
N PHE A 50 10.40 41.52 11.63
CA PHE A 50 9.18 41.28 10.88
C PHE A 50 7.97 41.73 11.68
N LYS A 51 7.05 42.43 11.08
CA LYS A 51 5.82 42.90 11.72
C LYS A 51 4.64 42.03 11.30
N VAL A 52 3.69 41.87 12.23
CA VAL A 52 2.40 41.28 11.93
C VAL A 52 1.62 42.22 11.03
N TYR A 53 1.38 41.83 9.78
CA TYR A 53 0.55 42.63 8.87
C TYR A 53 -0.87 42.02 8.71
N GLY A 54 -1.09 40.81 9.22
CA GLY A 54 -2.39 40.16 9.23
C GLY A 54 -2.43 39.06 10.27
N SER A 55 -3.48 39.06 11.04
CA SER A 55 -3.81 37.95 11.92
C SER A 55 -5.30 37.63 11.79
N THR A 56 -5.62 36.36 11.81
CA THR A 56 -7.01 35.89 11.82
C THR A 56 -7.17 34.80 12.85
N MET A 57 -8.30 34.82 13.55
CA MET A 57 -8.71 33.74 14.42
C MET A 57 -10.01 33.13 13.88
N LYS A 58 -10.04 31.80 13.74
CA LYS A 58 -11.22 31.04 13.33
C LYS A 58 -11.45 29.90 14.30
N LYS A 59 -12.70 29.66 14.62
CA LYS A 59 -13.08 28.44 15.34
C LYS A 59 -13.08 27.27 14.35
N ASP A 60 -12.48 26.17 14.74
CA ASP A 60 -12.42 24.93 13.98
C ASP A 60 -12.81 23.75 14.87
N LYS A 61 -13.27 22.67 14.26
CA LYS A 61 -13.67 21.46 14.98
C LYS A 61 -13.08 20.22 14.30
N THR A 62 -12.60 19.29 15.13
CA THR A 62 -12.31 17.94 14.64
C THR A 62 -13.37 16.98 15.14
N TYR A 63 -13.99 16.29 14.20
CA TYR A 63 -15.08 15.37 14.50
C TYR A 63 -14.54 13.95 14.74
N PRO A 64 -15.18 13.19 15.66
CA PRO A 64 -14.86 11.78 15.82
C PRO A 64 -15.21 11.03 14.53
N LYS A 65 -14.46 9.98 14.26
CA LYS A 65 -14.78 9.07 13.16
C LYS A 65 -16.05 8.29 13.48
N LYS A 66 -16.84 7.95 12.47
CA LYS A 66 -18.06 7.13 12.61
C LYS A 66 -17.76 5.75 13.20
N PRO A 67 -18.79 5.06 13.74
CA PRO A 67 -18.64 3.65 14.12
C PRO A 67 -18.07 2.79 13.02
N PHE A 68 -17.40 1.70 13.36
CA PHE A 68 -16.79 0.84 12.37
C PHE A 68 -17.80 0.12 11.48
N ILE A 69 -17.50 0.14 10.21
CA ILE A 69 -17.97 -0.80 9.19
C ILE A 69 -16.80 -1.68 8.79
N THR A 70 -17.02 -2.73 8.01
CA THR A 70 -15.97 -3.68 7.63
C THR A 70 -14.75 -2.99 7.01
N SER A 71 -14.95 -2.11 6.04
CA SER A 71 -13.86 -1.41 5.35
C SER A 71 -13.04 -0.53 6.30
N THR A 72 -13.70 0.26 7.14
CA THR A 72 -13.02 1.17 8.08
C THR A 72 -12.33 0.42 9.22
N LEU A 73 -12.85 -0.75 9.65
CA LEU A 73 -12.17 -1.61 10.59
C LEU A 73 -10.87 -2.17 9.99
N GLN A 74 -10.92 -2.69 8.76
CA GLN A 74 -9.75 -3.21 8.05
C GLN A 74 -8.68 -2.13 7.87
N GLN A 75 -9.08 -0.93 7.47
CA GLN A 75 -8.19 0.21 7.28
C GLN A 75 -7.51 0.63 8.60
N SER A 76 -8.29 0.78 9.67
CA SER A 76 -7.76 1.19 10.98
C SER A 76 -6.87 0.12 11.59
N ALA A 77 -7.23 -1.16 11.49
CA ALA A 77 -6.42 -2.26 12.00
C ALA A 77 -5.05 -2.33 11.30
N GLN A 78 -5.00 -2.10 9.98
CA GLN A 78 -3.74 -2.05 9.28
C GLN A 78 -2.91 -0.82 9.66
N ASN A 79 -3.52 0.36 9.73
CA ASN A 79 -2.81 1.62 9.96
C ASN A 79 -2.34 1.77 11.42
N GLU A 80 -3.14 1.33 12.39
CA GLU A 80 -2.88 1.52 13.80
C GLU A 80 -2.21 0.30 14.47
N LEU A 81 -2.59 -0.93 14.08
CA LEU A 81 -2.07 -2.17 14.65
C LEU A 81 -1.10 -2.93 13.73
N GLY A 82 -1.01 -2.53 12.46
CA GLY A 82 -0.20 -3.21 11.44
C GLY A 82 -0.76 -4.56 10.99
N TYR A 83 -2.04 -4.85 11.27
CA TYR A 83 -2.67 -6.12 10.93
C TYR A 83 -3.07 -6.17 9.45
N PRO A 84 -2.68 -7.23 8.71
CA PRO A 84 -3.19 -7.45 7.36
C PRO A 84 -4.71 -7.58 7.34
N VAL A 85 -5.32 -7.21 6.22
CA VAL A 85 -6.79 -7.23 6.06
C VAL A 85 -7.38 -8.61 6.36
N LYS A 86 -6.75 -9.68 5.87
CA LYS A 86 -7.19 -11.06 6.15
C LYS A 86 -7.12 -11.37 7.64
N MET A 87 -6.01 -11.09 8.30
CA MET A 87 -5.83 -11.30 9.74
C MET A 87 -6.89 -10.54 10.55
N THR A 88 -7.16 -9.28 10.18
CA THR A 88 -8.19 -8.47 10.83
C THR A 88 -9.56 -9.15 10.77
N MET A 89 -9.93 -9.70 9.61
CA MET A 89 -11.22 -10.39 9.48
C MET A 89 -11.26 -11.72 10.21
N ASP A 90 -10.16 -12.48 10.22
CA ASP A 90 -10.07 -13.74 10.97
C ASP A 90 -10.21 -13.49 12.49
N LEU A 91 -9.58 -12.42 13.03
CA LEU A 91 -9.71 -12.02 14.44
C LEU A 91 -11.11 -11.49 14.75
N ALA A 92 -11.69 -10.66 13.89
CA ALA A 92 -13.04 -10.14 14.06
C ALA A 92 -14.10 -11.25 14.02
N GLN A 93 -13.90 -12.27 13.16
CA GLN A 93 -14.76 -13.46 13.11
C GLN A 93 -14.77 -14.20 14.46
N LYS A 94 -13.61 -14.44 15.06
CA LYS A 94 -13.50 -15.08 16.38
C LYS A 94 -14.15 -14.26 17.48
N LEU A 95 -13.91 -12.94 17.50
CA LEU A 95 -14.56 -12.05 18.47
C LEU A 95 -16.09 -12.09 18.34
N TYR A 96 -16.62 -12.17 17.13
CA TYR A 96 -18.05 -12.30 16.87
C TYR A 96 -18.59 -13.66 17.32
N GLU A 97 -17.96 -14.76 16.94
CA GLU A 97 -18.37 -16.12 17.30
C GLU A 97 -18.38 -16.35 18.81
N ASN A 98 -17.49 -15.68 19.53
CA ASN A 98 -17.43 -15.69 20.99
C ASN A 98 -18.38 -14.67 21.64
N GLY A 99 -19.17 -13.94 20.86
CA GLY A 99 -20.18 -13.00 21.36
C GLY A 99 -19.63 -11.69 21.92
N HIS A 100 -18.38 -11.32 21.60
CA HIS A 100 -17.76 -10.08 22.10
C HIS A 100 -18.08 -8.84 21.27
N ILE A 101 -18.32 -9.02 19.97
CA ILE A 101 -18.68 -7.93 19.05
C ILE A 101 -19.94 -8.30 18.22
N THR A 102 -20.55 -7.28 17.61
CA THR A 102 -21.61 -7.45 16.60
C THR A 102 -21.02 -8.02 15.31
N TYR A 103 -21.87 -8.40 14.36
CA TYR A 103 -21.45 -8.98 13.10
C TYR A 103 -20.48 -8.07 12.32
N MET A 104 -19.32 -8.59 11.97
CA MET A 104 -18.21 -7.80 11.41
C MET A 104 -18.31 -7.55 9.90
N ARG A 105 -19.25 -8.18 9.19
CA ARG A 105 -19.46 -7.92 7.75
C ARG A 105 -20.68 -7.03 7.57
N THR A 106 -20.48 -5.73 7.76
CA THR A 106 -21.51 -4.71 7.68
C THR A 106 -21.00 -3.44 7.03
N ASP A 107 -21.85 -2.75 6.32
CA ASP A 107 -21.68 -1.38 5.81
C ASP A 107 -22.51 -0.36 6.62
N SER A 108 -23.20 -0.82 7.66
CA SER A 108 -24.00 0.04 8.53
C SER A 108 -23.17 0.68 9.63
N THR A 109 -23.37 1.97 9.85
CA THR A 109 -22.84 2.73 11.01
C THR A 109 -23.86 2.91 12.13
N PHE A 110 -25.03 2.28 11.99
CA PHE A 110 -26.11 2.38 12.95
C PHE A 110 -25.77 1.66 14.27
N ILE A 111 -26.12 2.25 15.39
CA ILE A 111 -26.05 1.66 16.73
C ILE A 111 -27.42 1.86 17.39
N SER A 112 -27.97 0.80 18.00
CA SER A 112 -29.29 0.83 18.66
C SER A 112 -29.36 1.91 19.73
N GLU A 113 -30.52 2.52 19.90
CA GLU A 113 -30.75 3.58 20.89
C GLU A 113 -30.42 3.11 22.32
N GLU A 114 -30.79 1.88 22.68
CA GLU A 114 -30.45 1.28 23.96
C GLU A 114 -28.93 1.28 24.21
N PHE A 115 -28.15 0.97 23.18
CA PHE A 115 -26.69 0.94 23.33
C PHE A 115 -26.10 2.37 23.33
N GLN A 116 -26.68 3.30 22.60
CA GLN A 116 -26.30 4.72 22.66
C GLN A 116 -26.55 5.31 24.04
N GLU A 117 -27.63 4.93 24.74
CA GLU A 117 -27.89 5.36 26.13
C GLU A 117 -26.83 4.82 27.11
N LYS A 118 -26.37 3.59 26.90
CA LYS A 118 -25.25 3.04 27.70
C LYS A 118 -23.96 3.82 27.48
N ILE A 119 -23.67 4.23 26.23
CA ILE A 119 -22.53 5.11 25.94
C ILE A 119 -22.73 6.48 26.61
N HIS A 120 -23.93 7.06 26.51
CA HIS A 120 -24.26 8.34 27.11
C HIS A 120 -24.01 8.32 28.62
N THR A 121 -24.52 7.30 29.31
CA THR A 121 -24.28 7.11 30.76
C THR A 121 -22.78 7.00 31.09
N MET A 122 -21.99 6.38 30.22
CA MET A 122 -20.55 6.21 30.43
C MET A 122 -19.77 7.51 30.26
N VAL A 123 -20.06 8.30 29.22
CA VAL A 123 -19.27 9.50 28.86
C VAL A 123 -19.82 10.78 29.53
N GLY A 124 -21.08 10.79 29.94
CA GLY A 124 -21.76 11.92 30.56
C GLY A 124 -22.22 13.01 29.59
N ASP A 125 -23.17 13.85 30.03
CA ASP A 125 -23.81 14.91 29.23
C ASP A 125 -22.80 15.91 28.64
N GLU A 126 -21.74 16.18 29.35
CA GLU A 126 -20.68 17.10 28.90
C GLU A 126 -20.05 16.66 27.59
N TYR A 127 -19.77 15.37 27.43
CA TYR A 127 -19.05 14.83 26.29
C TYR A 127 -19.92 14.12 25.28
N TYR A 128 -21.14 13.72 25.63
CA TYR A 128 -22.03 12.97 24.75
C TYR A 128 -22.59 13.81 23.60
N GLN A 129 -22.64 13.21 22.44
CA GLN A 129 -23.37 13.72 21.28
C GLN A 129 -24.00 12.55 20.53
N LYS A 130 -25.35 12.61 20.35
CA LYS A 130 -26.04 11.60 19.54
C LYS A 130 -25.45 11.58 18.14
N ALA A 131 -25.05 10.39 17.66
CA ALA A 131 -24.51 10.25 16.32
C ALA A 131 -25.55 10.71 15.27
N SER A 132 -25.11 11.47 14.27
CA SER A 132 -26.01 11.90 13.20
C SER A 132 -26.37 10.69 12.34
N GLU A 133 -27.61 10.24 12.45
CA GLU A 133 -28.19 9.19 11.62
C GLU A 133 -28.38 9.72 10.19
N LYS A 134 -27.39 9.60 9.34
CA LYS A 134 -27.65 9.58 7.91
C LYS A 134 -27.88 8.12 7.52
N LYS A 135 -29.14 7.73 7.36
CA LYS A 135 -29.49 6.45 6.69
C LYS A 135 -28.79 6.46 5.34
N VAL A 136 -27.82 5.59 5.17
CA VAL A 136 -27.18 5.36 3.88
C VAL A 136 -28.23 4.70 3.01
N LYS A 137 -28.68 5.38 1.93
CA LYS A 137 -29.62 4.80 0.96
C LYS A 137 -29.01 3.51 0.41
N GLY A 138 -29.62 2.35 0.70
CA GLY A 138 -29.18 1.05 0.22
C GLY A 138 -28.38 0.21 1.22
N ALA A 139 -28.12 0.69 2.45
CA ALA A 139 -27.62 -0.17 3.51
C ALA A 139 -28.65 -1.28 3.82
N GLN A 140 -28.18 -2.51 4.04
CA GLN A 140 -29.04 -3.57 4.56
C GLN A 140 -29.52 -3.13 5.96
N GLU A 141 -30.77 -2.68 6.05
CA GLU A 141 -31.37 -2.05 7.25
C GLU A 141 -31.34 -2.94 8.51
N ALA A 142 -30.91 -4.21 8.39
CA ALA A 142 -30.91 -5.20 9.46
C ALA A 142 -29.61 -5.27 10.27
N HIS A 143 -28.52 -4.61 9.84
CA HIS A 143 -27.23 -4.74 10.51
C HIS A 143 -26.85 -3.49 11.29
N GLU A 144 -26.30 -3.70 12.49
CA GLU A 144 -25.63 -2.65 13.26
C GLU A 144 -24.16 -2.45 12.79
N ALA A 145 -23.58 -1.36 13.24
CA ALA A 145 -22.13 -1.14 13.15
C ALA A 145 -21.34 -2.22 13.92
N ILE A 146 -20.06 -2.35 13.61
CA ILE A 146 -19.16 -3.20 14.38
C ILE A 146 -18.88 -2.53 15.72
N ARG A 147 -19.42 -3.08 16.78
CA ARG A 147 -19.31 -2.58 18.15
C ARG A 147 -19.15 -3.72 19.17
N PRO A 148 -18.67 -3.47 20.37
CA PRO A 148 -18.71 -4.45 21.44
C PRO A 148 -20.17 -4.77 21.80
N THR A 149 -20.43 -5.99 22.24
CA THR A 149 -21.76 -6.38 22.76
C THR A 149 -21.99 -5.81 24.16
N ARG A 150 -20.90 -5.58 24.92
CA ARG A 150 -20.90 -4.99 26.26
C ARG A 150 -19.77 -3.98 26.38
N LEU A 151 -20.05 -2.77 26.93
CA LEU A 151 -19.06 -1.69 27.03
C LEU A 151 -17.92 -1.97 28.04
N ASN A 152 -18.22 -2.67 29.12
CA ASN A 152 -17.29 -2.91 30.23
C ASN A 152 -16.75 -4.34 30.24
N ASP A 153 -16.75 -5.00 29.08
CA ASP A 153 -16.24 -6.36 28.96
C ASP A 153 -14.73 -6.36 28.74
N THR A 154 -14.04 -7.27 29.40
CA THR A 154 -12.61 -7.58 29.21
C THR A 154 -12.49 -9.03 28.83
N PRO A 155 -12.69 -9.35 27.53
CA PRO A 155 -12.72 -10.73 27.09
C PRO A 155 -11.37 -11.43 27.30
N ASP A 156 -11.42 -12.68 27.75
CA ASP A 156 -10.25 -13.56 27.83
C ASP A 156 -9.95 -14.13 26.42
N VAL A 157 -9.14 -13.40 25.68
CA VAL A 157 -8.82 -13.67 24.28
C VAL A 157 -7.34 -13.45 24.01
N SER A 158 -6.84 -13.85 22.86
CA SER A 158 -5.44 -13.61 22.47
C SER A 158 -5.09 -12.12 22.51
N LYS A 159 -3.78 -11.82 22.62
CA LYS A 159 -3.27 -10.45 22.62
C LYS A 159 -3.67 -9.65 21.39
N GLU A 160 -3.69 -10.31 20.25
CA GLU A 160 -4.07 -9.70 18.96
C GLU A 160 -5.59 -9.41 18.92
N GLU A 161 -6.41 -10.35 19.37
CA GLU A 161 -7.86 -10.16 19.50
C GLU A 161 -8.19 -9.04 20.48
N SER A 162 -7.50 -8.99 21.62
CA SER A 162 -7.67 -7.94 22.63
C SER A 162 -7.37 -6.54 22.07
N LYS A 163 -6.27 -6.37 21.32
CA LYS A 163 -5.96 -5.09 20.68
C LYS A 163 -7.03 -4.65 19.68
N LEU A 164 -7.52 -5.59 18.86
CA LEU A 164 -8.59 -5.31 17.91
C LEU A 164 -9.89 -4.95 18.62
N TYR A 165 -10.23 -5.68 19.68
CA TYR A 165 -11.40 -5.42 20.52
C TYR A 165 -11.33 -4.02 21.16
N GLN A 166 -10.22 -3.67 21.77
CA GLN A 166 -10.02 -2.33 22.36
C GLN A 166 -10.14 -1.20 21.34
N MET A 167 -9.64 -1.40 20.13
CA MET A 167 -9.81 -0.45 19.04
C MET A 167 -11.29 -0.29 18.66
N ILE A 168 -12.06 -1.38 18.62
CA ILE A 168 -13.50 -1.36 18.35
C ILE A 168 -14.24 -0.63 19.48
N VAL A 169 -13.95 -0.94 20.74
CA VAL A 169 -14.52 -0.25 21.92
C VAL A 169 -14.26 1.24 21.85
N LYS A 170 -13.00 1.64 21.68
CA LYS A 170 -12.59 3.04 21.58
C LYS A 170 -13.38 3.77 20.48
N ARG A 171 -13.45 3.19 19.29
CA ARG A 171 -14.17 3.79 18.15
C ARG A 171 -15.68 3.93 18.45
N THR A 172 -16.28 2.92 19.04
CA THR A 172 -17.71 2.91 19.37
C THR A 172 -18.04 4.04 20.35
N ILE A 173 -17.25 4.20 21.42
CA ILE A 173 -17.49 5.24 22.41
C ILE A 173 -17.21 6.62 21.82
N THR A 174 -16.04 6.81 21.21
CA THR A 174 -15.64 8.12 20.70
C THR A 174 -16.54 8.62 19.56
N SER A 175 -17.16 7.73 18.79
CA SER A 175 -18.10 8.10 17.73
C SER A 175 -19.39 8.78 18.23
N HIS A 176 -19.70 8.64 19.53
CA HIS A 176 -20.84 9.26 20.22
C HIS A 176 -20.40 10.37 21.18
N MET A 177 -19.19 10.91 20.96
CA MET A 177 -18.70 12.04 21.74
C MET A 177 -18.69 13.32 20.89
N LYS A 178 -18.79 14.46 21.57
CA LYS A 178 -18.69 15.78 20.94
C LYS A 178 -17.36 15.96 20.23
N PRO A 179 -17.31 16.77 19.17
CA PRO A 179 -16.06 17.12 18.50
C PRO A 179 -15.09 17.84 19.46
N ALA A 180 -13.84 17.82 19.14
CA ALA A 180 -12.85 18.67 19.79
C ALA A 180 -12.86 20.04 19.12
N ASP A 181 -12.89 21.11 19.96
CA ASP A 181 -12.96 22.49 19.50
C ASP A 181 -11.57 23.15 19.57
N TYR A 182 -11.29 23.95 18.58
CA TYR A 182 -10.01 24.68 18.46
C TYR A 182 -10.25 26.13 18.09
N ASP A 183 -9.41 27.00 18.68
CA ASP A 183 -9.15 28.31 18.12
C ASP A 183 -7.92 28.21 17.21
N VAL A 184 -8.11 28.52 15.93
CA VAL A 184 -7.03 28.48 14.92
C VAL A 184 -6.60 29.90 14.62
N TYR A 185 -5.38 30.22 15.03
CA TYR A 185 -4.74 31.50 14.79
C TYR A 185 -3.86 31.37 13.56
N ARG A 186 -4.07 32.22 12.56
CA ARG A 186 -3.16 32.36 11.42
C ARG A 186 -2.49 33.71 11.48
N ILE A 187 -1.16 33.70 11.51
CA ILE A 187 -0.35 34.91 11.60
C ILE A 187 0.43 35.06 10.30
N LYS A 188 0.49 36.29 9.78
CA LYS A 188 1.29 36.66 8.63
C LYS A 188 2.28 37.73 9.04
N LEU A 189 3.55 37.49 8.71
CA LEU A 189 4.66 38.39 9.04
C LEU A 189 5.31 38.88 7.74
N ASN A 190 5.58 40.17 7.65
CA ASN A 190 6.42 40.73 6.60
C ASN A 190 7.31 41.87 7.14
N ASN A 191 8.23 42.33 6.29
CA ASN A 191 8.99 43.57 6.49
C ASN A 191 9.11 44.34 5.17
N GLU A 192 9.47 45.62 5.26
CA GLU A 192 9.55 46.50 4.09
C GLU A 192 10.51 46.00 3.00
N ALA A 193 11.57 45.29 3.36
CA ALA A 193 12.58 44.81 2.42
C ALA A 193 12.13 43.59 1.61
N THR A 194 11.21 42.79 2.13
CA THR A 194 10.81 41.49 1.55
C THR A 194 9.34 41.40 1.18
N LYS A 195 8.51 42.38 1.55
CA LYS A 195 7.04 42.32 1.35
C LYS A 195 6.61 42.15 -0.12
N GLN A 196 7.43 42.58 -1.06
CA GLN A 196 7.15 42.40 -2.50
C GLN A 196 7.43 41.00 -3.01
N TYR A 197 8.16 40.18 -2.25
CA TYR A 197 8.56 38.81 -2.60
C TYR A 197 7.73 37.76 -1.86
N GLY A 198 7.00 38.14 -0.80
CA GLY A 198 6.17 37.25 -0.03
C GLY A 198 6.13 37.58 1.46
N TYR A 199 5.66 36.63 2.22
CA TYR A 199 5.50 36.77 3.67
C TYR A 199 5.64 35.42 4.39
N PHE A 200 6.09 35.46 5.63
CA PHE A 200 6.05 34.30 6.49
C PHE A 200 4.65 34.08 7.07
N THR A 201 4.19 32.86 7.09
CA THR A 201 2.91 32.51 7.71
C THR A 201 3.03 31.26 8.58
N THR A 202 2.28 31.26 9.67
CA THR A 202 2.09 30.05 10.49
C THR A 202 0.63 29.92 10.88
N SER A 203 0.24 28.71 11.24
CA SER A 203 -1.09 28.41 11.77
C SER A 203 -0.95 27.65 13.08
N TYR A 204 -1.37 28.30 14.16
CA TYR A 204 -1.36 27.71 15.51
C TYR A 204 -2.78 27.27 15.87
N ARG A 205 -2.94 26.02 16.32
CA ARG A 205 -4.21 25.46 16.76
C ARG A 205 -4.21 25.32 18.27
N HIS A 206 -5.01 26.11 18.95
CA HIS A 206 -5.22 26.03 20.39
C HIS A 206 -6.46 25.19 20.68
N LEU A 207 -6.30 24.10 21.43
CA LEU A 207 -7.40 23.21 21.80
C LEU A 207 -8.17 23.83 22.95
N THR A 208 -9.45 24.18 22.72
CA THR A 208 -10.33 24.84 23.70
C THR A 208 -11.29 23.87 24.39
N PHE A 209 -11.64 22.78 23.71
CA PHE A 209 -12.45 21.68 24.27
C PHE A 209 -11.99 20.35 23.68
N HIS A 210 -11.68 19.39 24.54
CA HIS A 210 -11.11 18.10 24.12
C HIS A 210 -12.10 17.19 23.38
N GLY A 211 -13.41 17.26 23.73
CA GLY A 211 -14.41 16.38 23.14
C GLY A 211 -13.98 14.90 23.17
N TYR A 212 -14.08 14.23 22.02
CA TYR A 212 -13.72 12.82 21.89
C TYR A 212 -12.23 12.50 22.13
N LEU A 213 -11.36 13.50 22.12
CA LEU A 213 -9.94 13.33 22.43
C LEU A 213 -9.67 13.11 23.92
N SER A 214 -10.66 13.36 24.79
CA SER A 214 -10.56 13.10 26.23
C SER A 214 -10.66 11.61 26.55
N TYR A 215 -11.20 10.77 25.66
CA TYR A 215 -11.39 9.35 25.95
C TYR A 215 -10.06 8.63 26.26
N GLY A 216 -10.00 8.03 27.45
CA GLY A 216 -8.82 7.32 27.93
C GLY A 216 -7.69 8.22 28.46
N LYS A 217 -7.97 9.52 28.67
CA LYS A 217 -7.05 10.48 29.30
C LYS A 217 -7.42 10.74 30.75
N THR A 218 -6.41 11.04 31.56
CA THR A 218 -6.60 11.53 32.92
C THR A 218 -7.02 13.00 32.93
N LYS A 219 -7.51 13.52 34.07
CA LYS A 219 -7.88 14.94 34.20
C LYS A 219 -6.69 15.86 33.92
N GLU A 220 -5.51 15.49 34.38
CA GLU A 220 -4.26 16.24 34.21
C GLU A 220 -3.85 16.30 32.72
N GLU A 221 -4.13 15.25 31.96
CA GLU A 221 -3.86 15.19 30.51
C GLU A 221 -4.91 15.96 29.68
N ILE A 222 -6.04 16.33 30.30
CA ILE A 222 -7.12 17.07 29.67
C ILE A 222 -6.92 18.60 29.85
N GLU A 223 -6.00 19.04 30.72
CA GLU A 223 -5.73 20.46 30.88
C GLU A 223 -5.29 21.09 29.55
N THR A 224 -5.97 22.18 29.20
CA THR A 224 -5.68 22.93 27.99
C THR A 224 -4.37 23.68 28.15
N THR A 225 -3.53 23.64 27.13
CA THR A 225 -2.33 24.47 27.09
C THR A 225 -2.70 25.95 27.07
N ASP A 226 -1.89 26.79 27.70
CA ASP A 226 -2.10 28.23 27.68
C ASP A 226 -2.14 28.77 26.25
N LYS A 227 -3.01 29.74 26.02
CA LYS A 227 -3.06 30.45 24.74
C LYS A 227 -1.73 31.18 24.53
N PRO A 228 -1.07 31.03 23.37
CA PRO A 228 0.17 31.75 23.12
C PRO A 228 -0.10 33.26 23.07
N GLU A 229 0.80 34.02 23.70
CA GLU A 229 0.81 35.48 23.56
C GLU A 229 1.44 35.84 22.21
N PHE A 230 0.65 36.52 21.35
CA PHE A 230 1.14 37.01 20.06
C PHE A 230 1.64 38.44 20.20
N LYS A 231 2.85 38.70 19.69
CA LYS A 231 3.48 40.02 19.64
C LYS A 231 3.16 40.74 18.34
N GLU A 232 3.39 42.03 18.28
CA GLU A 232 3.26 42.82 17.06
C GLU A 232 4.47 42.70 16.14
N GLU A 233 5.64 42.41 16.68
CA GLU A 233 6.91 42.27 16.00
C GLU A 233 7.65 41.01 16.39
N TYR A 234 8.29 40.40 15.42
CA TYR A 234 8.99 39.11 15.53
C TYR A 234 10.38 39.21 14.93
N SER A 235 11.39 38.67 15.60
CA SER A 235 12.77 38.63 15.12
C SER A 235 13.10 37.28 14.50
N LEU A 236 13.43 37.28 13.19
CA LEU A 236 13.87 36.08 12.49
C LEU A 236 15.18 35.58 13.08
N GLU A 237 15.16 34.43 13.73
CA GLU A 237 16.31 33.81 14.32
C GLU A 237 17.11 33.03 13.28
N GLU A 238 16.42 32.18 12.54
CA GLU A 238 17.00 31.26 11.58
C GLU A 238 16.06 31.08 10.38
N CYS A 239 16.64 30.85 9.20
CA CYS A 239 15.84 30.56 8.00
C CYS A 239 16.53 29.48 7.16
N VAL A 240 15.79 28.47 6.78
CA VAL A 240 16.24 27.37 5.93
C VAL A 240 15.37 27.28 4.69
N CYS A 241 16.00 27.26 3.54
CA CYS A 241 15.37 26.87 2.28
C CYS A 241 15.92 25.54 1.84
N SER A 242 15.04 24.59 1.53
CA SER A 242 15.41 23.30 0.97
C SER A 242 14.59 23.00 -0.28
N GLU A 243 15.22 22.38 -1.27
CA GLU A 243 14.50 21.81 -2.40
C GLU A 243 13.69 20.60 -1.93
N LYS A 244 12.46 20.48 -2.41
CA LYS A 244 11.55 19.39 -2.09
C LYS A 244 10.88 18.92 -3.38
N GLU A 245 10.87 17.63 -3.61
CA GLU A 245 10.04 17.08 -4.69
C GLU A 245 8.56 17.26 -4.38
N SER A 246 7.79 17.58 -5.43
CA SER A 246 6.33 17.54 -5.35
C SER A 246 5.86 16.15 -4.94
N TYR A 247 4.65 16.07 -4.37
CA TYR A 247 4.14 14.82 -3.81
C TYR A 247 4.00 13.74 -4.89
N LYS A 248 4.85 12.71 -4.82
CA LYS A 248 4.74 11.50 -5.65
C LYS A 248 3.64 10.60 -5.08
N PRO A 249 2.64 10.22 -5.90
CA PRO A 249 1.63 9.27 -5.46
C PRO A 249 2.28 7.97 -4.96
N SER A 250 1.93 7.57 -3.75
CA SER A 250 2.48 6.34 -3.17
C SER A 250 1.75 5.11 -3.70
N LEU A 251 2.46 3.99 -3.82
CA LEU A 251 1.82 2.70 -4.05
C LEU A 251 0.81 2.41 -2.94
N TYR A 252 -0.27 1.72 -3.27
CA TYR A 252 -1.27 1.31 -2.30
C TYR A 252 -0.71 0.28 -1.32
N ASN A 253 -1.15 0.35 -0.08
CA ASN A 253 -1.15 -0.77 0.86
C ASN A 253 -2.53 -1.44 0.85
N GLU A 254 -2.74 -2.51 1.62
CA GLU A 254 -4.04 -3.19 1.67
C GLU A 254 -5.18 -2.25 2.12
N SER A 255 -4.93 -1.38 3.11
CA SER A 255 -5.88 -0.35 3.57
C SER A 255 -6.31 0.59 2.45
N GLY A 256 -5.35 1.07 1.65
CA GLY A 256 -5.63 1.93 0.50
C GLY A 256 -6.42 1.22 -0.61
N ILE A 257 -6.16 -0.08 -0.83
CA ILE A 257 -6.96 -0.88 -1.78
C ILE A 257 -8.38 -1.08 -1.26
N VAL A 258 -8.57 -1.35 0.04
CA VAL A 258 -9.91 -1.48 0.62
C VAL A 258 -10.71 -0.18 0.45
N SER A 259 -10.09 0.98 0.72
CA SER A 259 -10.71 2.28 0.48
C SER A 259 -11.10 2.48 -0.99
N LEU A 260 -10.17 2.17 -1.90
CA LEU A 260 -10.41 2.29 -3.35
C LEU A 260 -11.56 1.37 -3.83
N LEU A 261 -11.63 0.14 -3.34
CA LEU A 261 -12.71 -0.80 -3.67
C LEU A 261 -14.06 -0.27 -3.17
N GLU A 262 -14.11 0.24 -1.95
CA GLU A 262 -15.32 0.85 -1.37
C GLU A 262 -15.75 2.09 -2.15
N ASP A 263 -14.84 3.04 -2.37
CA ASP A 263 -15.11 4.30 -3.08
C ASP A 263 -15.57 4.09 -4.52
N THR A 264 -15.06 3.04 -5.18
CA THR A 264 -15.44 2.67 -6.55
C THR A 264 -16.67 1.76 -6.61
N GLY A 265 -17.15 1.24 -5.47
CA GLY A 265 -18.28 0.31 -5.40
C GLY A 265 -17.94 -1.10 -5.92
N ILE A 266 -16.67 -1.50 -5.93
CA ILE A 266 -16.21 -2.82 -6.31
C ILE A 266 -16.14 -3.71 -5.09
N GLY A 267 -16.85 -4.83 -5.12
CA GLY A 267 -16.93 -5.76 -3.99
C GLY A 267 -17.90 -5.30 -2.88
N ARG A 268 -17.89 -6.02 -1.79
CA ARG A 268 -18.77 -5.83 -0.62
C ARG A 268 -17.96 -6.14 0.66
N PRO A 269 -18.47 -5.81 1.85
CA PRO A 269 -17.84 -6.15 3.12
C PRO A 269 -17.37 -7.60 3.24
N SER A 270 -18.07 -8.53 2.59
CA SER A 270 -17.71 -9.96 2.57
C SER A 270 -16.56 -10.32 1.63
N THR A 271 -16.21 -9.47 0.66
CA THR A 271 -15.29 -9.83 -0.44
C THR A 271 -13.97 -9.06 -0.45
N TYR A 272 -13.83 -7.90 0.22
CA TYR A 272 -12.61 -7.10 0.19
C TYR A 272 -11.36 -7.91 0.56
N ALA A 273 -11.39 -8.61 1.69
CA ALA A 273 -10.27 -9.44 2.13
C ALA A 273 -9.98 -10.60 1.15
N ALA A 274 -11.03 -11.20 0.60
CA ALA A 274 -10.90 -12.31 -0.36
C ALA A 274 -10.27 -11.85 -1.69
N ILE A 275 -10.63 -10.66 -2.18
CA ILE A 275 -10.04 -10.07 -3.40
C ILE A 275 -8.53 -9.91 -3.21
N ILE A 276 -8.10 -9.23 -2.14
CA ILE A 276 -6.68 -8.98 -1.86
C ILE A 276 -5.92 -10.29 -1.69
N SER A 277 -6.47 -11.22 -0.89
CA SER A 277 -5.85 -12.53 -0.66
C SER A 277 -5.72 -13.35 -1.95
N THR A 278 -6.72 -13.30 -2.82
CA THR A 278 -6.71 -14.03 -4.10
C THR A 278 -5.61 -13.50 -5.03
N LEU A 279 -5.43 -12.18 -5.12
CA LEU A 279 -4.37 -11.58 -5.93
C LEU A 279 -2.98 -12.01 -5.44
N GLY A 280 -2.77 -12.04 -4.11
CA GLY A 280 -1.54 -12.52 -3.51
C GLY A 280 -1.30 -14.03 -3.72
N ASN A 281 -2.32 -14.85 -3.47
CA ASN A 281 -2.24 -16.31 -3.60
C ASN A 281 -1.95 -16.75 -5.05
N ARG A 282 -2.50 -16.01 -6.02
CA ARG A 282 -2.23 -16.24 -7.46
C ARG A 282 -0.89 -15.64 -7.91
N LYS A 283 -0.16 -15.00 -7.00
CA LYS A 283 1.11 -14.33 -7.27
C LYS A 283 0.99 -13.22 -8.34
N TYR A 284 -0.18 -12.59 -8.45
CA TYR A 284 -0.37 -11.43 -9.32
C TYR A 284 0.14 -10.16 -8.67
N THR A 285 0.12 -10.14 -7.33
CA THR A 285 0.68 -9.06 -6.51
C THR A 285 1.60 -9.60 -5.43
N THR A 286 2.51 -8.76 -4.97
CA THR A 286 3.36 -8.99 -3.79
C THR A 286 3.33 -7.77 -2.88
N ILE A 287 3.66 -7.96 -1.61
CA ILE A 287 3.70 -6.89 -0.61
C ILE A 287 5.14 -6.74 -0.15
N ASN A 288 5.73 -5.58 -0.43
CA ASN A 288 7.12 -5.28 -0.07
C ASN A 288 7.23 -3.87 0.54
N ASP A 289 8.32 -3.65 1.27
CA ASP A 289 8.74 -2.31 1.62
C ASP A 289 9.39 -1.66 0.39
N VAL A 290 9.05 -0.40 0.14
CA VAL A 290 9.58 0.37 -0.99
C VAL A 290 10.42 1.51 -0.45
N LYS A 291 11.68 1.55 -0.83
CA LYS A 291 12.58 2.66 -0.51
C LYS A 291 12.64 3.59 -1.73
N SER A 292 12.40 4.88 -1.53
CA SER A 292 12.71 5.89 -2.55
C SER A 292 14.22 6.07 -2.66
N GLU A 293 14.68 6.58 -3.80
CA GLU A 293 16.09 6.87 -4.01
C GLU A 293 16.56 7.99 -3.07
N ASP A 294 17.85 7.98 -2.75
CA ASP A 294 18.50 9.06 -2.06
C ASP A 294 18.62 10.24 -3.04
N MET A 295 18.40 11.46 -2.58
CA MET A 295 18.36 12.65 -3.44
C MET A 295 19.28 13.74 -2.93
N ASP A 296 20.03 14.36 -3.82
CA ASP A 296 20.80 15.56 -3.51
C ASP A 296 19.87 16.77 -3.41
N VAL A 297 19.84 17.39 -2.24
CA VAL A 297 19.00 18.55 -1.92
C VAL A 297 19.88 19.76 -1.68
N LYS A 298 19.64 20.84 -2.43
CA LYS A 298 20.30 22.12 -2.15
C LYS A 298 19.67 22.80 -0.95
N ILE A 299 20.50 23.22 -0.01
CA ILE A 299 20.09 23.91 1.20
C ILE A 299 20.74 25.28 1.25
N HIS A 300 19.91 26.30 1.45
CA HIS A 300 20.33 27.63 1.84
C HIS A 300 19.91 27.85 3.29
N HIS A 301 20.86 28.18 4.16
CA HIS A 301 20.64 28.29 5.58
C HIS A 301 21.20 29.63 6.11
N LEU A 302 20.31 30.48 6.61
CA LEU A 302 20.68 31.64 7.40
C LEU A 302 20.68 31.24 8.86
N THR A 303 21.87 31.15 9.47
CA THR A 303 22.04 30.73 10.87
C THR A 303 21.68 31.84 11.85
N LYS A 304 21.55 31.48 13.13
CA LYS A 304 21.32 32.42 14.23
C LYS A 304 22.41 33.50 14.30
N GLU A 305 23.66 33.10 14.06
CA GLU A 305 24.84 34.01 14.06
C GLU A 305 24.91 34.90 12.82
N GLY A 306 23.99 34.75 11.87
CA GLY A 306 23.92 35.56 10.65
C GLY A 306 24.82 35.08 9.54
N GLN A 307 25.27 33.85 9.57
CA GLN A 307 26.00 33.26 8.43
C GLN A 307 24.99 32.70 7.40
N ILE A 308 25.30 32.87 6.13
CA ILE A 308 24.56 32.24 5.04
C ILE A 308 25.40 31.06 4.54
N ILE A 309 24.94 29.86 4.86
CA ILE A 309 25.58 28.60 4.48
C ILE A 309 24.82 28.05 3.26
N ARG A 310 25.56 27.60 2.24
CA ARG A 310 25.02 26.89 1.09
C ARG A 310 25.70 25.56 1.01
N LYS A 311 24.91 24.50 0.93
CA LYS A 311 25.42 23.13 0.87
C LYS A 311 24.46 22.25 0.09
N ILE A 312 24.99 21.16 -0.41
CA ILE A 312 24.19 20.06 -0.92
C ILE A 312 24.22 18.97 0.14
N GLU A 313 23.06 18.49 0.53
CA GLU A 313 22.92 17.37 1.46
C GLU A 313 22.22 16.20 0.77
N ILE A 314 22.65 15.01 1.10
CA ILE A 314 21.97 13.80 0.63
C ILE A 314 20.77 13.54 1.56
N GLN A 315 19.58 13.82 1.05
CA GLN A 315 18.34 13.41 1.70
C GLN A 315 18.13 11.92 1.44
N LYS A 316 18.21 11.13 2.50
CA LYS A 316 17.99 9.67 2.40
C LYS A 316 16.56 9.35 2.01
N GLY A 317 16.41 8.44 1.07
CA GLY A 317 15.12 7.95 0.61
C GLY A 317 14.31 7.33 1.76
N LYS A 318 13.02 7.65 1.78
CA LYS A 318 12.09 7.16 2.79
C LYS A 318 11.66 5.74 2.47
N ILE A 319 11.64 4.88 3.49
CA ILE A 319 11.09 3.53 3.38
C ILE A 319 9.59 3.59 3.66
N VAL A 320 8.79 3.25 2.66
CA VAL A 320 7.34 3.12 2.78
C VAL A 320 7.00 1.64 2.87
N LYS A 321 6.47 1.24 4.04
CA LYS A 321 6.28 -0.18 4.37
C LYS A 321 5.04 -0.78 3.73
N LYS A 322 5.09 -2.10 3.48
CA LYS A 322 3.95 -2.95 3.10
C LYS A 322 3.18 -2.43 1.87
N ARG A 323 3.89 -2.12 0.78
CA ARG A 323 3.28 -1.65 -0.47
C ARG A 323 2.98 -2.80 -1.41
N ILE A 324 1.79 -2.77 -2.00
CA ILE A 324 1.35 -3.74 -2.99
C ILE A 324 1.99 -3.39 -4.32
N GLN A 325 2.66 -4.37 -4.92
CA GLN A 325 3.30 -4.26 -6.23
C GLN A 325 2.78 -5.37 -7.14
N THR A 326 2.59 -5.04 -8.41
CA THR A 326 2.26 -6.04 -9.43
C THR A 326 3.49 -6.85 -9.80
N THR A 327 3.33 -8.17 -9.91
CA THR A 327 4.38 -9.05 -10.39
C THR A 327 4.43 -9.08 -11.93
N PRO A 328 5.53 -9.57 -12.55
CA PRO A 328 5.57 -9.80 -13.99
C PRO A 328 4.42 -10.70 -14.48
N LEU A 329 4.08 -11.75 -13.72
CA LEU A 329 2.93 -12.61 -14.02
C LEU A 329 1.61 -11.83 -13.98
N GLY A 330 1.42 -11.00 -12.94
CA GLY A 330 0.22 -10.17 -12.82
C GLY A 330 0.06 -9.18 -13.98
N ARG A 331 1.16 -8.57 -14.43
CA ARG A 331 1.18 -7.69 -15.61
C ARG A 331 0.80 -8.45 -16.90
N LYS A 332 1.42 -9.59 -17.16
CA LYS A 332 1.08 -10.45 -18.34
C LYS A 332 -0.39 -10.84 -18.35
N VAL A 333 -0.94 -11.24 -17.18
CA VAL A 333 -2.37 -11.60 -17.07
C VAL A 333 -3.27 -10.40 -17.34
N LEU A 334 -2.92 -9.23 -16.78
CA LEU A 334 -3.69 -8.00 -17.02
C LEU A 334 -3.67 -7.58 -18.48
N GLU A 335 -2.52 -7.63 -19.15
CA GLU A 335 -2.37 -7.33 -20.58
C GLU A 335 -3.22 -8.28 -21.43
N TYR A 336 -3.12 -9.58 -21.18
CA TYR A 336 -3.94 -10.58 -21.87
C TYR A 336 -5.45 -10.32 -21.70
N LEU A 337 -5.87 -10.00 -20.47
CA LEU A 337 -7.27 -9.70 -20.20
C LEU A 337 -7.72 -8.39 -20.87
N LYS A 338 -6.86 -7.36 -20.91
CA LYS A 338 -7.15 -6.11 -21.62
C LYS A 338 -7.35 -6.32 -23.11
N GLU A 339 -6.52 -7.15 -23.73
CA GLU A 339 -6.59 -7.43 -25.16
C GLU A 339 -7.82 -8.26 -25.54
N ASN A 340 -8.24 -9.20 -24.70
CA ASN A 340 -9.22 -10.20 -25.05
C ASN A 340 -10.56 -10.08 -24.34
N PHE A 341 -10.61 -9.40 -23.18
CA PHE A 341 -11.76 -9.35 -22.27
C PHE A 341 -12.01 -7.94 -21.72
N MET A 342 -11.74 -6.89 -22.50
CA MET A 342 -11.83 -5.51 -22.02
C MET A 342 -13.22 -5.15 -21.50
N ASN A 343 -14.28 -5.71 -22.10
CA ASN A 343 -15.68 -5.49 -21.73
C ASN A 343 -16.01 -5.88 -20.29
N ILE A 344 -15.30 -6.88 -19.71
CA ILE A 344 -15.50 -7.30 -18.31
C ILE A 344 -14.46 -6.72 -17.35
N LEU A 345 -13.39 -6.10 -17.87
CA LEU A 345 -12.34 -5.49 -17.05
C LEU A 345 -12.66 -4.08 -16.57
N HIS A 346 -13.61 -3.41 -17.21
CA HIS A 346 -14.03 -2.09 -16.75
C HIS A 346 -14.63 -2.16 -15.35
N LYS A 347 -14.22 -1.23 -14.49
CA LYS A 347 -14.77 -1.13 -13.13
C LYS A 347 -16.28 -1.01 -13.12
N GLU A 348 -16.84 -0.31 -14.10
CA GLU A 348 -18.28 -0.12 -14.29
C GLU A 348 -19.04 -1.43 -14.49
N PHE A 349 -18.39 -2.44 -15.08
CA PHE A 349 -18.98 -3.78 -15.23
C PHE A 349 -19.27 -4.41 -13.87
N THR A 350 -18.25 -4.46 -12.99
CA THR A 350 -18.41 -5.01 -11.63
C THR A 350 -19.41 -4.19 -10.82
N VAL A 351 -19.31 -2.85 -10.83
CA VAL A 351 -20.24 -1.97 -10.15
C VAL A 351 -21.69 -2.17 -10.60
N THR A 352 -21.90 -2.38 -11.91
CA THR A 352 -23.24 -2.62 -12.47
C THR A 352 -23.80 -3.96 -12.00
N ILE A 353 -22.98 -5.01 -12.00
CA ILE A 353 -23.40 -6.34 -11.49
C ILE A 353 -23.80 -6.24 -10.02
N GLU A 354 -22.97 -5.61 -9.17
CA GLU A 354 -23.27 -5.43 -7.76
C GLU A 354 -24.58 -4.69 -7.53
N LYS A 355 -24.84 -3.61 -8.30
CA LYS A 355 -26.13 -2.89 -8.26
C LYS A 355 -27.31 -3.74 -8.76
N ASP A 356 -27.10 -4.56 -9.74
CA ASP A 356 -28.15 -5.44 -10.26
C ASP A 356 -28.45 -6.57 -9.25
N LEU A 357 -27.44 -7.08 -8.53
CA LEU A 357 -27.62 -8.02 -7.42
C LEU A 357 -28.38 -7.39 -6.25
N ASP A 358 -28.14 -6.13 -5.91
CA ASP A 358 -28.93 -5.38 -4.90
C ASP A 358 -30.41 -5.26 -5.31
N LYS A 359 -30.68 -5.07 -6.62
CA LYS A 359 -32.06 -5.08 -7.16
C LYS A 359 -32.69 -6.47 -7.07
N VAL A 360 -31.92 -7.54 -7.29
CA VAL A 360 -32.40 -8.93 -7.11
C VAL A 360 -32.77 -9.16 -5.64
N ALA A 361 -31.91 -8.74 -4.70
CA ALA A 361 -32.16 -8.87 -3.28
C ALA A 361 -33.43 -8.14 -2.80
N THR A 362 -33.79 -7.02 -3.48
CA THR A 362 -35.03 -6.27 -3.22
C THR A 362 -36.23 -6.69 -4.08
N GLY A 363 -36.12 -7.78 -4.84
CA GLY A 363 -37.20 -8.30 -5.71
C GLY A 363 -37.52 -7.44 -6.94
N LYS A 364 -36.67 -6.45 -7.26
CA LYS A 364 -36.87 -5.53 -8.41
C LYS A 364 -36.33 -6.07 -9.74
N LEU A 365 -35.51 -7.11 -9.69
CA LEU A 365 -34.90 -7.74 -10.86
C LEU A 365 -34.83 -9.26 -10.64
N HIS A 366 -35.00 -10.04 -11.71
CA HIS A 366 -34.87 -11.47 -11.61
C HIS A 366 -33.40 -11.90 -11.83
N TYR A 367 -32.89 -12.80 -11.00
CA TYR A 367 -31.48 -13.23 -11.03
C TYR A 367 -31.05 -13.84 -12.40
N ILE A 368 -31.96 -14.54 -13.10
CA ILE A 368 -31.68 -15.11 -14.43
C ILE A 368 -31.34 -14.05 -15.45
N ASP A 369 -31.98 -12.87 -15.39
CA ASP A 369 -31.72 -11.78 -16.33
C ASP A 369 -30.32 -11.19 -16.09
N VAL A 370 -29.89 -11.11 -14.84
CA VAL A 370 -28.51 -10.68 -14.49
C VAL A 370 -27.50 -11.69 -15.02
N ILE A 371 -27.72 -12.99 -14.78
CA ILE A 371 -26.82 -14.04 -15.26
C ILE A 371 -26.74 -14.05 -16.79
N ARG A 372 -27.88 -13.94 -17.48
CA ARG A 372 -27.93 -13.89 -18.95
C ARG A 372 -27.13 -12.71 -19.48
N LYS A 373 -27.36 -11.51 -18.95
CA LYS A 373 -26.63 -10.30 -19.34
C LYS A 373 -25.12 -10.44 -19.14
N VAL A 374 -24.69 -10.99 -18.00
CA VAL A 374 -23.27 -11.24 -17.72
C VAL A 374 -22.70 -12.27 -18.71
N TYR A 375 -23.39 -13.39 -18.93
CA TYR A 375 -22.97 -14.45 -19.87
C TYR A 375 -22.78 -13.90 -21.28
N GLU A 376 -23.78 -13.20 -21.81
CA GLU A 376 -23.76 -12.62 -23.15
C GLU A 376 -22.62 -11.59 -23.32
N SER A 377 -22.23 -10.89 -22.24
CA SER A 377 -21.19 -9.87 -22.29
C SER A 377 -19.79 -10.42 -22.60
N PHE A 378 -19.50 -11.67 -22.29
CA PHE A 378 -18.15 -12.21 -22.46
C PHE A 378 -18.06 -13.53 -23.24
N ILE A 379 -19.18 -14.24 -23.46
CA ILE A 379 -19.12 -15.58 -24.08
C ILE A 379 -18.47 -15.56 -25.48
N THR A 380 -18.75 -14.54 -26.26
CA THR A 380 -18.15 -14.38 -27.60
C THR A 380 -16.62 -14.27 -27.53
N SER A 381 -16.10 -13.57 -26.51
CA SER A 381 -14.65 -13.46 -26.27
C SER A 381 -14.05 -14.80 -25.86
N VAL A 382 -14.76 -15.57 -25.01
CA VAL A 382 -14.34 -16.91 -24.60
C VAL A 382 -14.29 -17.85 -25.79
N ASP A 383 -15.35 -17.90 -26.60
CA ASP A 383 -15.42 -18.75 -27.79
C ASP A 383 -14.32 -18.44 -28.81
N LYS A 384 -14.02 -17.14 -28.99
CA LYS A 384 -12.91 -16.72 -29.83
C LYS A 384 -11.57 -17.23 -29.32
N GLN A 385 -11.34 -17.15 -28.01
CA GLN A 385 -10.08 -17.62 -27.37
C GLN A 385 -10.00 -19.16 -27.35
N MET A 386 -11.11 -19.85 -27.16
CA MET A 386 -11.17 -21.31 -27.24
C MET A 386 -10.94 -21.82 -28.67
N GLY A 387 -11.33 -21.07 -29.70
CA GLY A 387 -11.04 -21.35 -31.09
C GLY A 387 -9.57 -21.13 -31.49
N ILE A 388 -8.86 -20.29 -30.76
CA ILE A 388 -7.42 -20.14 -30.89
C ILE A 388 -6.80 -21.34 -30.19
N LYS A 389 -6.36 -22.38 -30.91
CA LYS A 389 -5.50 -23.41 -30.36
C LYS A 389 -4.30 -22.70 -29.76
N ASN A 390 -4.21 -22.68 -28.46
CA ASN A 390 -3.00 -22.26 -27.75
C ASN A 390 -1.87 -23.25 -28.06
N SER A 391 -1.30 -23.12 -29.25
CA SER A 391 0.01 -23.68 -29.51
C SER A 391 0.97 -22.89 -28.62
N PRO A 392 1.69 -23.54 -27.70
CA PRO A 392 2.72 -22.85 -26.93
C PRO A 392 3.54 -22.01 -27.92
N GLN A 393 3.80 -20.75 -27.62
CA GLN A 393 4.71 -19.95 -28.43
C GLN A 393 6.08 -20.62 -28.36
N LEU A 394 6.39 -21.42 -29.38
CA LEU A 394 7.65 -22.14 -29.46
C LEU A 394 8.67 -21.26 -30.19
N ARG A 395 9.67 -20.79 -29.47
CA ARG A 395 10.81 -20.11 -30.05
C ARG A 395 11.81 -21.15 -30.57
N LEU A 396 12.02 -21.22 -31.88
CA LEU A 396 13.06 -22.09 -32.45
C LEU A 396 14.44 -21.58 -31.99
N LEU A 397 15.17 -22.42 -31.28
CA LEU A 397 16.57 -22.16 -30.92
C LEU A 397 17.53 -22.57 -32.03
N GLY A 398 17.20 -23.63 -32.78
CA GLY A 398 18.00 -24.15 -33.88
C GLY A 398 17.82 -25.64 -34.10
N GLU A 399 18.73 -26.23 -34.87
CA GLU A 399 18.75 -27.66 -35.15
C GLU A 399 20.06 -28.31 -34.74
N LYS A 400 20.00 -29.51 -34.11
CA LYS A 400 21.14 -30.31 -33.72
C LYS A 400 20.86 -31.80 -33.91
N GLN A 401 21.76 -32.50 -34.64
CA GLN A 401 21.64 -33.94 -34.91
C GLN A 401 20.30 -34.35 -35.53
N GLY A 402 19.79 -33.59 -36.53
CA GLY A 402 18.52 -33.84 -37.18
C GLY A 402 17.28 -33.63 -36.32
N LYS A 403 17.40 -32.92 -35.18
CA LYS A 403 16.30 -32.54 -34.28
C LYS A 403 16.19 -31.04 -34.17
N LYS A 404 15.02 -30.48 -34.44
CA LYS A 404 14.71 -29.09 -34.15
C LYS A 404 14.43 -28.91 -32.66
N ILE A 405 15.07 -27.92 -32.06
CA ILE A 405 14.99 -27.62 -30.63
C ILE A 405 14.30 -26.29 -30.47
N TYR A 406 13.20 -26.29 -29.72
CA TYR A 406 12.37 -25.12 -29.42
C TYR A 406 12.39 -24.85 -27.93
N LEU A 407 12.34 -23.59 -27.55
CA LEU A 407 12.01 -23.14 -26.19
C LEU A 407 10.53 -22.78 -26.16
N GLY A 408 9.80 -23.34 -25.21
CA GLY A 408 8.39 -23.07 -24.99
C GLY A 408 8.10 -22.72 -23.53
N ASP A 409 7.06 -21.95 -23.31
CA ASP A 409 6.51 -21.70 -21.97
C ASP A 409 5.19 -22.49 -21.84
N GLY A 410 5.07 -23.27 -20.78
CA GLY A 410 3.93 -24.16 -20.55
C GLY A 410 3.39 -24.07 -19.12
N LYS A 411 2.34 -24.84 -18.85
CA LYS A 411 1.68 -24.90 -17.55
C LYS A 411 2.63 -25.12 -16.35
N TYR A 412 3.76 -25.76 -16.58
CA TYR A 412 4.75 -26.11 -15.56
C TYR A 412 6.05 -25.30 -15.68
N GLY A 413 6.03 -24.19 -16.42
CA GLY A 413 7.17 -23.31 -16.70
C GLY A 413 7.89 -23.63 -17.98
N LEU A 414 9.05 -23.03 -18.18
CA LEU A 414 9.85 -23.13 -19.39
C LEU A 414 10.33 -24.56 -19.65
N TYR A 415 10.24 -24.99 -20.92
CA TYR A 415 10.67 -26.31 -21.37
C TYR A 415 11.31 -26.27 -22.76
N LEU A 416 12.20 -27.22 -23.03
CA LEU A 416 12.69 -27.54 -24.37
C LEU A 416 11.77 -28.55 -25.03
N GLN A 417 11.37 -28.28 -26.26
CA GLN A 417 10.72 -29.25 -27.12
C GLN A 417 11.64 -29.64 -28.26
N MET A 418 11.97 -30.93 -28.32
CA MET A 418 12.74 -31.50 -29.42
C MET A 418 11.81 -32.22 -30.37
N ILE A 419 11.92 -31.92 -31.67
CA ILE A 419 11.18 -32.60 -32.74
C ILE A 419 12.13 -33.24 -33.69
N ASN A 420 12.04 -34.57 -33.87
CA ASN A 420 12.86 -35.32 -34.83
C ASN A 420 12.22 -35.31 -36.27
N GLN A 421 12.93 -35.88 -37.21
CA GLN A 421 12.47 -35.98 -38.62
C GLN A 421 11.14 -36.77 -38.79
N SER A 422 10.83 -37.64 -37.82
CA SER A 422 9.57 -38.42 -37.78
C SER A 422 8.45 -37.69 -37.01
N GLU A 423 8.60 -36.38 -36.78
CA GLU A 423 7.65 -35.52 -36.04
C GLU A 423 7.35 -35.92 -34.57
N GLN A 424 8.17 -36.85 -34.02
CA GLN A 424 8.05 -37.20 -32.59
C GLN A 424 8.54 -36.06 -31.71
N LYS A 425 7.77 -35.73 -30.69
CA LYS A 425 8.04 -34.62 -29.76
C LYS A 425 8.49 -35.15 -28.42
N LYS A 426 9.57 -34.57 -27.89
CA LYS A 426 10.03 -34.81 -26.53
C LYS A 426 10.15 -33.46 -25.78
N ASN A 427 9.50 -33.31 -24.64
CA ASN A 427 9.55 -32.13 -23.82
C ASN A 427 10.40 -32.36 -22.57
N ILE A 428 11.24 -31.39 -22.21
CA ILE A 428 12.09 -31.43 -21.02
C ILE A 428 12.02 -30.06 -20.33
N GLY A 429 11.56 -30.00 -19.07
CA GLY A 429 11.50 -28.77 -18.28
C GLY A 429 12.88 -28.19 -18.00
N ILE A 430 13.06 -26.87 -18.20
CA ILE A 430 14.32 -26.16 -17.97
C ILE A 430 14.20 -24.98 -17.01
N GLN A 431 13.02 -24.66 -16.53
CA GLN A 431 12.78 -23.52 -15.64
C GLN A 431 13.78 -23.45 -14.47
N LYS A 432 13.95 -24.57 -13.76
CA LYS A 432 14.88 -24.64 -12.62
C LYS A 432 16.36 -24.57 -13.02
N TYR A 433 16.69 -24.96 -14.24
CA TYR A 433 18.05 -24.83 -14.76
C TYR A 433 18.37 -23.35 -15.04
N LEU A 434 17.46 -22.60 -15.66
CA LEU A 434 17.64 -21.17 -15.90
C LEU A 434 17.74 -20.37 -14.60
N GLU A 435 16.91 -20.68 -13.61
CA GLU A 435 16.99 -20.09 -12.28
C GLU A 435 18.36 -20.36 -11.63
N MET A 436 18.86 -21.59 -11.73
CA MET A 436 20.17 -22.01 -11.17
C MET A 436 21.32 -21.22 -11.79
N ILE A 437 21.30 -20.99 -13.11
CA ILE A 437 22.37 -20.27 -13.82
C ILE A 437 22.12 -18.76 -13.91
N SER A 438 21.04 -18.27 -13.31
CA SER A 438 20.61 -16.85 -13.32
C SER A 438 20.54 -16.26 -14.74
N MET A 439 20.01 -17.02 -15.70
CA MET A 439 19.89 -16.64 -17.11
C MET A 439 18.45 -16.32 -17.46
N ASP A 440 18.23 -15.19 -18.15
CA ASP A 440 16.91 -14.84 -18.71
C ASP A 440 16.56 -15.74 -19.91
N GLU A 441 15.28 -16.06 -20.06
CA GLU A 441 14.78 -16.87 -21.18
C GLU A 441 15.15 -16.31 -22.57
N LYS A 442 15.26 -14.97 -22.68
CA LYS A 442 15.57 -14.27 -23.92
C LYS A 442 17.01 -14.51 -24.37
N ASP A 443 17.92 -14.66 -23.41
CA ASP A 443 19.34 -14.86 -23.66
C ASP A 443 19.72 -16.32 -23.87
N PHE A 444 18.76 -17.25 -23.62
CA PHE A 444 18.98 -18.68 -23.76
C PHE A 444 19.11 -19.10 -25.23
N THR A 445 20.22 -19.69 -25.58
CA THR A 445 20.65 -20.05 -26.95
C THR A 445 20.56 -21.53 -27.25
N LEU A 446 20.78 -21.91 -28.52
CA LEU A 446 20.90 -23.30 -28.92
C LEU A 446 22.07 -23.99 -28.21
N ASP A 447 23.22 -23.30 -28.05
CA ASP A 447 24.39 -23.87 -27.40
C ASP A 447 24.14 -24.20 -25.93
N ASP A 448 23.36 -23.34 -25.25
CA ASP A 448 22.98 -23.59 -23.86
C ASP A 448 21.97 -24.76 -23.76
N ALA A 449 21.04 -24.86 -24.69
CA ALA A 449 20.15 -26.02 -24.79
C ALA A 449 20.95 -27.32 -25.03
N VAL A 450 21.94 -27.29 -25.91
CA VAL A 450 22.80 -28.45 -26.16
C VAL A 450 23.65 -28.81 -24.94
N LYS A 451 24.16 -27.84 -24.16
CA LYS A 451 24.86 -28.10 -22.89
C LYS A 451 23.92 -28.78 -21.88
N PHE A 452 22.70 -28.26 -21.71
CA PHE A 452 21.72 -28.85 -20.82
C PHE A 452 21.31 -30.25 -21.23
N LEU A 453 21.10 -30.50 -22.52
CA LEU A 453 20.68 -31.78 -23.07
C LEU A 453 21.78 -32.88 -22.98
N LYS A 454 23.02 -32.56 -22.61
CA LYS A 454 24.06 -33.55 -22.29
C LYS A 454 23.76 -34.28 -20.97
N TYR A 455 22.83 -33.81 -20.20
CA TYR A 455 22.45 -34.43 -18.94
C TYR A 455 21.07 -35.13 -19.05
N PRO A 456 20.89 -36.28 -18.35
CA PRO A 456 21.84 -36.94 -17.49
C PRO A 456 23.07 -37.49 -18.25
N LYS A 457 24.27 -37.19 -17.74
CA LYS A 457 25.54 -37.71 -18.33
C LYS A 457 25.91 -39.00 -17.63
N LYS A 458 25.96 -40.11 -18.39
CA LYS A 458 26.40 -41.39 -17.89
C LYS A 458 27.97 -41.40 -17.83
N ILE A 459 28.49 -41.69 -16.67
CA ILE A 459 29.94 -41.86 -16.44
C ILE A 459 30.32 -43.33 -16.60
N ASN A 460 29.59 -44.22 -15.92
CA ASN A 460 29.62 -45.66 -16.05
C ASN A 460 28.21 -46.24 -15.81
N ASP A 461 28.08 -47.55 -15.66
CA ASP A 461 26.75 -48.20 -15.50
C ASP A 461 26.08 -47.87 -14.20
N GLU A 462 26.81 -47.45 -13.18
CA GLU A 462 26.27 -47.14 -11.84
C GLU A 462 26.21 -45.65 -11.54
N ILE A 463 27.01 -44.82 -12.24
CA ILE A 463 27.20 -43.40 -11.95
C ILE A 463 26.63 -42.56 -13.07
N THR A 464 25.68 -41.66 -12.72
CA THR A 464 25.17 -40.64 -13.63
C THR A 464 25.27 -39.25 -13.01
N ILE A 465 25.60 -38.25 -13.81
CA ILE A 465 25.56 -36.84 -13.44
C ILE A 465 24.23 -36.24 -13.94
N ASN A 466 23.52 -35.58 -13.06
CA ASN A 466 22.22 -34.98 -13.33
C ASN A 466 22.23 -33.49 -12.97
N ILE A 467 21.21 -32.76 -13.46
CA ILE A 467 20.92 -31.39 -13.05
C ILE A 467 19.60 -31.40 -12.26
N GLY A 468 19.62 -30.81 -11.10
CA GLY A 468 18.45 -30.69 -10.22
C GLY A 468 18.19 -29.25 -9.78
N PRO A 469 17.17 -29.02 -8.95
CA PRO A 469 16.79 -27.68 -8.47
C PRO A 469 17.89 -26.94 -7.73
N TYR A 470 18.84 -27.68 -7.16
CA TYR A 470 19.94 -27.18 -6.32
C TYR A 470 21.31 -27.27 -6.95
N GLY A 471 21.36 -27.52 -8.28
CA GLY A 471 22.61 -27.66 -9.03
C GLY A 471 22.87 -29.06 -9.56
N TYR A 472 24.13 -29.29 -9.96
CA TYR A 472 24.55 -30.58 -10.43
C TYR A 472 24.70 -31.59 -9.29
N TYR A 473 24.29 -32.84 -9.53
CA TYR A 473 24.44 -33.92 -8.57
C TYR A 473 24.81 -35.24 -9.27
N LEU A 474 25.55 -36.01 -8.55
CA LEU A 474 25.91 -37.38 -8.94
C LEU A 474 24.84 -38.31 -8.33
N LYS A 475 24.36 -39.26 -9.14
CA LYS A 475 23.48 -40.35 -8.69
C LYS A 475 24.22 -41.65 -8.73
N TYR A 476 24.30 -42.34 -7.59
CA TYR A 476 24.92 -43.64 -7.42
C TYR A 476 24.14 -44.49 -6.44
N ASN A 477 23.82 -45.75 -6.81
CA ASN A 477 23.05 -46.69 -5.97
C ASN A 477 21.79 -46.07 -5.31
N GLY A 478 21.00 -45.27 -6.08
CA GLY A 478 19.80 -44.64 -5.62
C GLY A 478 20.01 -43.40 -4.74
N LYS A 479 21.24 -43.06 -4.34
CA LYS A 479 21.58 -41.88 -3.55
C LYS A 479 22.08 -40.75 -4.43
N ASN A 480 21.82 -39.49 -3.98
CA ASN A 480 22.24 -38.28 -4.67
C ASN A 480 23.37 -37.60 -3.87
N PHE A 481 24.45 -37.22 -4.53
CA PHE A 481 25.60 -36.55 -3.96
C PHE A 481 25.79 -35.21 -4.66
N LYS A 482 25.83 -34.12 -3.90
CA LYS A 482 26.07 -32.79 -4.46
C LYS A 482 27.49 -32.67 -5.00
N ILE A 483 27.62 -32.18 -6.22
CA ILE A 483 28.91 -31.90 -6.85
C ILE A 483 29.01 -30.41 -7.17
N HIS A 484 30.23 -29.88 -7.13
CA HIS A 484 30.49 -28.49 -7.48
C HIS A 484 30.59 -28.33 -9.01
N GLN A 485 30.32 -27.13 -9.48
CA GLN A 485 30.12 -26.72 -10.87
C GLN A 485 30.92 -27.42 -11.96
N GLU A 486 30.38 -27.32 -13.21
CA GLU A 486 30.92 -27.72 -14.50
C GLU A 486 32.40 -28.04 -14.53
N GLY A 487 32.72 -29.31 -14.58
CA GLY A 487 34.04 -29.80 -14.70
C GLY A 487 34.12 -31.01 -15.66
N LYS A 488 35.30 -31.44 -15.99
CA LYS A 488 35.51 -32.76 -16.59
C LYS A 488 35.25 -33.79 -15.49
N TYR A 489 34.01 -34.31 -15.43
CA TYR A 489 33.64 -35.37 -14.50
C TYR A 489 34.32 -36.67 -14.97
N THR A 490 35.42 -37.00 -14.34
CA THR A 490 36.10 -38.29 -14.51
C THR A 490 35.53 -39.30 -13.51
N GLU A 491 35.65 -40.58 -13.77
CA GLU A 491 35.21 -41.63 -12.88
C GLU A 491 35.91 -41.53 -11.51
N GLU A 492 37.20 -41.24 -11.51
CA GLU A 492 38.00 -41.01 -10.30
C GLU A 492 37.44 -39.88 -9.44
N TYR A 493 37.05 -38.74 -10.04
CA TYR A 493 36.42 -37.64 -9.34
C TYR A 493 35.10 -38.07 -8.75
N CYS A 494 34.25 -38.77 -9.51
CA CYS A 494 32.95 -39.24 -9.02
C CYS A 494 33.11 -40.20 -7.84
N LEU A 495 34.07 -41.11 -7.89
CA LEU A 495 34.37 -42.04 -6.80
C LEU A 495 34.93 -41.33 -5.56
N SER A 496 35.71 -40.26 -5.72
CA SER A 496 36.14 -39.44 -4.57
C SER A 496 34.96 -38.79 -3.84
N VAL A 497 34.05 -38.17 -4.60
CA VAL A 497 32.84 -37.54 -4.03
C VAL A 497 31.93 -38.54 -3.28
N ILE A 498 31.92 -39.80 -3.71
CA ILE A 498 31.16 -40.87 -3.06
C ILE A 498 31.83 -41.31 -1.76
N ARG A 499 33.17 -41.36 -1.73
CA ARG A 499 33.96 -41.79 -0.55
C ARG A 499 33.99 -40.76 0.57
N ASP A 500 33.93 -39.47 0.21
CA ASP A 500 34.05 -38.36 1.15
C ASP A 500 32.72 -38.03 1.87
N LYS A 501 31.67 -38.82 1.64
CA LYS A 501 30.33 -38.70 2.25
C LYS A 501 29.72 -40.05 2.59
#